data_b8450b8d6fa025fa8dadd5e8e9496fce
#
_entry.id   b8450b8d6fa025fa8dadd5e8e9496fce
#
_cell.length_a   1.000
_cell.length_b   1.000
_cell.length_c   1.000
_cell.angle_alpha   90.00
_cell.angle_beta   90.00
_cell.angle_gamma   90.00
#
_symmetry.space_group_name_H-M   'P 1'
#
loop_
_entity.id
_entity.type
_entity.pdbx_description
1 polymer ?
#
loop_
_entity_poly.entity_id
_entity_poly.type
_entity_poly.pdbx_seq_one_letter_code
_entity_poly.pdbx_strand_id
1 'polypeptide(L)'
;MTVTANSEASARSFRGDLDADREFERLIESAEELSHDPDVEIDWEAPLDPNKYGLNPQWSTLYGHRMWDRMSEQQRINLTRHEVGSIMSTGIWFETMLQHMILRTQYSADY
;
A
#
# COMPACT_ATOMS: atom_id res chain seq x y z
N MET A 1 -18.39 -45.85 5.84
CA MET A 1 -19.02 -44.52 5.97
C MET A 1 -18.54 -43.83 7.24
N THR A 2 -17.25 -43.44 7.34
CA THR A 2 -16.71 -42.79 8.56
C THR A 2 -15.57 -41.80 8.25
N VAL A 3 -15.64 -41.09 7.12
CA VAL A 3 -14.58 -40.17 6.70
C VAL A 3 -14.96 -38.71 6.89
N THR A 4 -16.23 -38.38 7.03
CA THR A 4 -16.71 -36.96 7.08
C THR A 4 -16.60 -36.33 8.46
N ALA A 5 -16.67 -37.08 9.56
CA ALA A 5 -16.65 -36.50 10.91
C ALA A 5 -15.26 -35.99 11.35
N ASN A 6 -14.19 -36.60 10.85
CA ASN A 6 -12.81 -36.21 11.23
C ASN A 6 -12.33 -34.95 10.56
N SER A 7 -12.85 -34.60 9.39
CA SER A 7 -12.48 -33.39 8.64
C SER A 7 -13.10 -32.12 9.28
N GLU A 8 -14.32 -32.20 9.77
CA GLU A 8 -14.98 -31.09 10.44
C GLU A 8 -14.41 -30.80 11.84
N ALA A 9 -14.00 -31.85 12.56
CA ALA A 9 -13.34 -31.70 13.86
C ALA A 9 -11.95 -31.06 13.71
N SER A 10 -11.21 -31.42 12.65
CA SER A 10 -9.89 -30.84 12.36
C SER A 10 -10.02 -29.37 11.90
N ALA A 11 -11.03 -29.03 11.14
CA ALA A 11 -11.29 -27.64 10.72
C ALA A 11 -11.76 -26.74 11.88
N ARG A 12 -12.46 -27.31 12.85
CA ARG A 12 -12.83 -26.61 14.10
C ARG A 12 -11.65 -26.45 15.04
N SER A 13 -10.71 -27.38 15.06
CA SER A 13 -9.49 -27.28 15.89
C SER A 13 -8.51 -26.21 15.37
N PHE A 14 -8.48 -25.97 14.07
CA PHE A 14 -7.64 -24.89 13.49
C PHE A 14 -8.26 -23.49 13.64
N ARG A 15 -9.57 -23.38 13.90
CA ARG A 15 -10.25 -22.16 14.34
C ARG A 15 -10.31 -22.04 15.86
N GLY A 16 -9.64 -22.94 16.57
CA GLY A 16 -9.58 -22.96 18.00
C GLY A 16 -8.91 -21.73 18.55
N ASP A 17 -9.70 -20.96 19.25
CA ASP A 17 -9.30 -20.07 20.35
C ASP A 17 -8.32 -18.94 20.00
N LEU A 18 -8.45 -18.32 18.85
CA LEU A 18 -8.08 -16.93 18.74
C LEU A 18 -9.16 -16.18 19.53
N ASP A 19 -8.83 -15.75 20.73
CA ASP A 19 -9.58 -14.75 21.45
C ASP A 19 -9.54 -13.47 20.57
N ALA A 20 -10.52 -13.38 19.68
CA ALA A 20 -10.57 -12.32 18.66
C ALA A 20 -10.55 -10.95 19.32
N ASP A 21 -11.19 -10.82 20.47
CA ASP A 21 -11.26 -9.55 21.20
C ASP A 21 -9.86 -9.16 21.71
N ARG A 22 -9.13 -10.11 22.28
CA ARG A 22 -7.76 -9.87 22.75
C ARG A 22 -6.79 -9.56 21.59
N GLU A 23 -6.96 -10.20 20.45
CA GLU A 23 -6.13 -9.92 19.29
C GLU A 23 -6.48 -8.54 18.69
N PHE A 24 -7.75 -8.14 18.70
CA PHE A 24 -8.14 -6.79 18.31
C PHE A 24 -7.59 -5.73 19.27
N GLU A 25 -7.66 -5.94 20.57
CA GLU A 25 -7.05 -5.05 21.57
C GLU A 25 -5.56 -4.89 21.32
N ARG A 26 -4.83 -5.99 21.11
CA ARG A 26 -3.39 -5.96 20.80
C ARG A 26 -3.08 -5.19 19.51
N LEU A 27 -3.91 -5.34 18.48
CA LEU A 27 -3.73 -4.62 17.22
C LEU A 27 -3.99 -3.12 17.38
N ILE A 28 -4.98 -2.74 18.19
CA ILE A 28 -5.28 -1.34 18.49
C ILE A 28 -4.12 -0.72 19.27
N GLU A 29 -3.64 -1.35 20.34
CA GLU A 29 -2.49 -0.89 21.11
C GLU A 29 -1.24 -0.73 20.23
N SER A 30 -0.96 -1.72 19.38
CA SER A 30 0.17 -1.67 18.44
C SER A 30 0.01 -0.55 17.41
N ALA A 31 -1.21 -0.31 16.94
CA ALA A 31 -1.48 0.78 16.00
C ALA A 31 -1.30 2.16 16.65
N GLU A 32 -1.67 2.31 17.92
CA GLU A 32 -1.47 3.55 18.67
C GLU A 32 0.02 3.83 18.91
N GLU A 33 0.80 2.80 19.29
CA GLU A 33 2.24 2.93 19.53
C GLU A 33 3.05 3.17 18.25
N LEU A 34 2.65 2.55 17.14
CA LEU A 34 3.35 2.61 15.85
C LEU A 34 2.71 3.57 14.85
N SER A 35 1.74 4.34 15.30
CA SER A 35 1.07 5.34 14.48
C SER A 35 2.02 6.47 14.10
N HIS A 36 2.15 6.72 12.81
CA HIS A 36 2.83 7.89 12.28
C HIS A 36 1.82 8.92 11.83
N ASP A 37 1.95 10.13 12.33
CA ASP A 37 1.12 11.26 11.90
C ASP A 37 1.88 12.03 10.79
N PRO A 38 1.47 11.88 9.54
CA PRO A 38 2.14 12.53 8.43
C PRO A 38 2.07 14.07 8.49
N ASP A 39 1.05 14.62 9.16
CA ASP A 39 0.92 16.07 9.30
C ASP A 39 1.90 16.65 10.31
N VAL A 40 2.42 15.81 11.23
CA VAL A 40 3.42 16.20 12.23
C VAL A 40 4.83 15.84 11.77
N GLU A 41 5.00 14.68 11.13
CA GLU A 41 6.31 14.13 10.80
C GLU A 41 6.88 14.62 9.46
N ILE A 42 6.02 15.05 8.55
CA ILE A 42 6.42 15.49 7.20
C ILE A 42 6.28 17.00 7.09
N ASP A 43 7.36 17.67 6.76
CA ASP A 43 7.30 19.08 6.38
C ASP A 43 6.81 19.21 4.92
N TRP A 44 5.49 19.35 4.78
CA TRP A 44 4.82 19.48 3.48
C TRP A 44 5.17 20.77 2.73
N GLU A 45 5.64 21.78 3.43
CA GLU A 45 6.07 23.07 2.85
C GLU A 45 7.55 23.08 2.44
N ALA A 46 8.29 22.02 2.78
CA ALA A 46 9.68 21.92 2.43
C ALA A 46 9.87 21.96 0.90
N PRO A 47 10.76 22.82 0.39
CA PRO A 47 11.02 22.88 -1.03
C PRO A 47 11.66 21.58 -1.53
N LEU A 48 11.19 21.11 -2.68
CA LEU A 48 11.79 19.94 -3.34
C LEU A 48 13.20 20.28 -3.82
N ASP A 49 14.18 19.51 -3.38
CA ASP A 49 15.57 19.66 -3.84
C ASP A 49 15.64 19.37 -5.36
N PRO A 50 15.99 20.34 -6.20
CA PRO A 50 16.01 20.18 -7.66
C PRO A 50 17.00 19.11 -8.14
N ASN A 51 17.98 18.74 -7.32
CA ASN A 51 19.03 17.79 -7.68
C ASN A 51 18.75 16.35 -7.23
N LYS A 52 17.62 16.11 -6.55
CA LYS A 52 17.25 14.76 -6.09
C LYS A 52 16.35 14.04 -7.10
N TYR A 53 16.64 12.77 -7.29
CA TYR A 53 15.79 11.84 -8.04
C TYR A 53 14.44 11.66 -7.35
N GLY A 54 13.38 11.46 -8.12
CA GLY A 54 12.05 11.19 -7.59
C GLY A 54 11.93 9.77 -7.02
N LEU A 55 12.67 8.82 -7.60
CA LEU A 55 12.76 7.44 -7.14
C LEU A 55 14.21 6.95 -7.30
N ASN A 56 14.52 5.78 -6.73
CA ASN A 56 15.81 5.15 -6.98
C ASN A 56 16.00 4.98 -8.51
N PRO A 57 17.08 5.53 -9.09
CA PRO A 57 17.34 5.47 -10.54
C PRO A 57 17.23 4.06 -11.13
N GLN A 58 17.60 3.02 -10.37
CA GLN A 58 17.51 1.63 -10.80
C GLN A 58 16.07 1.14 -10.99
N TRP A 59 15.08 1.83 -10.46
CA TRP A 59 13.66 1.51 -10.59
C TRP A 59 12.98 2.26 -11.74
N SER A 60 13.71 3.18 -12.39
CA SER A 60 13.19 3.85 -13.59
C SER A 60 12.96 2.86 -14.72
N THR A 61 11.88 3.04 -15.46
CA THR A 61 11.53 2.20 -16.62
C THR A 61 12.58 2.22 -17.71
N LEU A 62 13.39 3.25 -17.79
CA LEU A 62 14.47 3.37 -18.78
C LEU A 62 15.86 2.97 -18.24
N TYR A 63 15.99 2.60 -16.96
CA TYR A 63 17.28 2.21 -16.41
C TYR A 63 17.88 1.02 -17.15
N GLY A 64 19.19 1.17 -17.51
CA GLY A 64 19.88 0.16 -18.32
C GLY A 64 19.56 0.16 -19.81
N HIS A 65 18.66 1.01 -20.27
CA HIS A 65 18.41 1.19 -21.68
C HIS A 65 19.32 2.27 -22.26
N ARG A 66 19.74 2.13 -23.53
CA ARG A 66 20.61 3.10 -24.21
C ARG A 66 20.09 4.55 -24.22
N MET A 67 18.78 4.74 -24.06
CA MET A 67 18.22 6.10 -23.93
C MET A 67 18.59 6.72 -22.60
N TRP A 68 18.56 5.94 -21.51
CA TRP A 68 19.01 6.38 -20.20
C TRP A 68 20.45 6.89 -20.24
N ASP A 69 21.34 6.17 -20.93
CA ASP A 69 22.76 6.53 -21.04
C ASP A 69 22.99 7.84 -21.79
N ARG A 70 22.09 8.19 -22.71
CA ARG A 70 22.14 9.44 -23.49
C ARG A 70 21.52 10.63 -22.79
N MET A 71 20.75 10.41 -21.71
CA MET A 71 20.12 11.48 -20.94
C MET A 71 21.14 12.20 -20.09
N SER A 72 21.00 13.53 -19.98
CA SER A 72 21.69 14.28 -18.94
C SER A 72 21.16 13.92 -17.55
N GLU A 73 21.92 14.22 -16.52
CA GLU A 73 21.48 13.97 -15.14
C GLU A 73 20.15 14.66 -14.84
N GLN A 74 19.99 15.91 -15.26
CA GLN A 74 18.72 16.63 -15.06
C GLN A 74 17.53 15.98 -15.78
N GLN A 75 17.76 15.41 -16.96
CA GLN A 75 16.72 14.66 -17.67
C GLN A 75 16.34 13.39 -16.93
N ARG A 76 17.29 12.66 -16.35
CA ARG A 76 17.04 11.47 -15.52
C ARG A 76 16.28 11.83 -14.24
N ILE A 77 16.66 12.91 -13.57
CA ILE A 77 15.95 13.45 -12.40
C ILE A 77 14.50 13.77 -12.77
N ASN A 78 14.28 14.50 -13.84
CA ASN A 78 12.94 14.88 -14.29
C ASN A 78 12.11 13.64 -14.65
N LEU A 79 12.68 12.67 -15.38
CA LEU A 79 12.01 11.43 -15.71
C LEU A 79 11.53 10.70 -14.45
N THR A 80 12.42 10.47 -13.50
CA THR A 80 12.07 9.73 -12.26
C THR A 80 11.00 10.45 -11.44
N ARG A 81 10.96 11.76 -11.44
CA ARG A 81 9.91 12.57 -10.80
C ARG A 81 8.56 12.41 -11.51
N HIS A 82 8.54 12.41 -12.83
CA HIS A 82 7.33 12.14 -13.60
C HIS A 82 6.83 10.71 -13.39
N GLU A 83 7.72 9.74 -13.30
CA GLU A 83 7.37 8.35 -13.01
C GLU A 83 6.69 8.22 -11.64
N VAL A 84 7.25 8.85 -10.58
CA VAL A 84 6.59 8.87 -9.27
C VAL A 84 5.23 9.54 -9.34
N GLY A 85 5.12 10.71 -9.96
CA GLY A 85 3.85 11.43 -10.11
C GLY A 85 2.81 10.57 -10.83
N SER A 86 3.21 9.83 -11.86
CA SER A 86 2.34 8.92 -12.61
C SER A 86 1.86 7.74 -11.74
N ILE A 87 2.77 7.12 -10.98
CA ILE A 87 2.46 6.01 -10.07
C ILE A 87 1.48 6.48 -9.00
N MET A 88 1.75 7.62 -8.36
CA MET A 88 0.90 8.18 -7.31
C MET A 88 -0.49 8.55 -7.84
N SER A 89 -0.56 9.16 -9.02
CA SER A 89 -1.85 9.49 -9.66
C SER A 89 -2.68 8.25 -9.96
N THR A 90 -2.05 7.18 -10.43
CA THR A 90 -2.71 5.89 -10.67
C THR A 90 -3.17 5.26 -9.36
N GLY A 91 -2.35 5.34 -8.30
CA GLY A 91 -2.70 4.86 -6.97
C GLY A 91 -3.94 5.56 -6.40
N ILE A 92 -3.96 6.88 -6.42
CA ILE A 92 -5.11 7.68 -5.95
C ILE A 92 -6.39 7.31 -6.71
N TRP A 93 -6.30 7.18 -8.03
CA TRP A 93 -7.45 6.77 -8.85
C TRP A 93 -7.93 5.36 -8.47
N PHE A 94 -7.01 4.42 -8.32
CA PHE A 94 -7.33 3.04 -7.93
C PHE A 94 -7.99 2.98 -6.56
N GLU A 95 -7.44 3.67 -5.55
CA GLU A 95 -8.01 3.73 -4.21
C GLU A 95 -9.40 4.35 -4.20
N THR A 96 -9.61 5.41 -4.96
CA THR A 96 -10.92 6.05 -5.12
C THR A 96 -11.94 5.07 -5.68
N MET A 97 -11.58 4.32 -6.72
CA MET A 97 -12.45 3.31 -7.31
C MET A 97 -12.73 2.15 -6.35
N LEU A 98 -11.71 1.70 -5.62
CA LEU A 98 -11.85 0.64 -4.62
C LEU A 98 -12.81 1.04 -3.51
N GLN A 99 -12.67 2.25 -2.97
CA GLN A 99 -13.58 2.79 -1.96
C GLN A 99 -15.03 2.83 -2.45
N HIS A 100 -15.27 3.28 -3.69
CA HIS A 100 -16.60 3.26 -4.29
C HIS A 100 -17.17 1.84 -4.41
N MET A 101 -16.35 0.88 -4.80
CA MET A 101 -16.78 -0.53 -4.89
C MET A 101 -17.14 -1.10 -3.52
N ILE A 102 -16.32 -0.85 -2.49
CA ILE A 102 -16.58 -1.31 -1.12
C ILE A 102 -17.88 -0.70 -0.59
N LEU A 103 -18.04 0.61 -0.70
CA LEU A 103 -19.25 1.31 -0.26
C LEU A 103 -20.50 0.76 -0.98
N ARG A 104 -20.44 0.58 -2.28
CA ARG A 104 -21.54 0.02 -3.06
C ARG A 104 -21.91 -1.39 -2.57
N THR A 105 -20.93 -2.24 -2.27
CA THR A 105 -21.17 -3.59 -1.77
C THR A 105 -21.79 -3.57 -0.38
N GLN A 106 -21.34 -2.69 0.49
CA GLN A 106 -21.87 -2.54 1.85
C GLN A 106 -23.31 -2.02 1.85
N TYR A 107 -23.65 -1.07 0.98
CA TYR A 107 -25.00 -0.51 0.88
C TYR A 107 -25.97 -1.38 0.09
N SER A 108 -25.48 -2.33 -0.69
CA SER A 108 -26.33 -3.30 -1.41
C SER A 108 -26.57 -4.61 -0.66
N ALA A 109 -25.88 -4.82 0.46
CA ALA A 109 -26.23 -5.91 1.38
C ALA A 109 -27.52 -5.50 2.11
N ASP A 110 -28.61 -6.18 1.76
CA ASP A 110 -29.97 -5.91 2.23
C ASP A 110 -30.02 -5.76 3.75
N TYR A 111 -30.63 -4.67 4.19
CA TYR A 111 -31.20 -4.54 5.52
C TYR A 111 -32.51 -5.30 5.56
#